data_c13d7f6debb10ab9153e1e23a1f4b332
#
_entry.id   c13d7f6debb10ab9153e1e23a1f4b332
#
_cell.length_a   1.000
_cell.length_b   1.000
_cell.length_c   1.000
_cell.angle_alpha   90.00
_cell.angle_beta   90.00
_cell.angle_gamma   90.00
#
_symmetry.space_group_name_H-M   'P 1'
#
loop_
_entity.id
_entity.type
_entity.pdbx_description
1 polymer ?
#
loop_
_entity_poly.entity_id
_entity_poly.type
_entity_poly.pdbx_seq_one_letter_code
_entity_poly.pdbx_strand_id
1 'polypeptide(L)'
;MDVIVSGRHCHVSDDVRSQVEDRLLAVDKIRDRVTRAEVVFTAQNVKGSPDQAMTCEITLRSRGPVVRAEGHAEDKMVAFDKAADRLRRRSAALTNWVR
;
A
#
# COMPACT_ATOMS: atom_id res chain seq x y z
N MET A 1 6.47 8.41 -10.94
CA MET A 1 6.47 7.40 -9.87
C MET A 1 6.19 6.02 -10.45
N ASP A 2 7.01 5.06 -10.11
CA ASP A 2 6.78 3.67 -10.50
C ASP A 2 5.94 2.97 -9.45
N VAL A 3 4.89 2.30 -9.87
CA VAL A 3 4.03 1.51 -8.97
C VAL A 3 4.21 0.04 -9.30
N ILE A 4 4.65 -0.74 -8.32
CA ILE A 4 4.85 -2.17 -8.47
C ILE A 4 3.91 -2.89 -7.51
N VAL A 5 3.05 -3.74 -8.04
CA VAL A 5 2.10 -4.52 -7.26
C VAL A 5 2.41 -5.99 -7.43
N SER A 6 2.59 -6.69 -6.33
CA SER A 6 2.90 -8.12 -6.36
C SER A 6 2.10 -8.88 -5.31
N GLY A 7 2.03 -10.20 -5.48
CA GLY A 7 1.37 -11.08 -4.54
C GLY A 7 2.31 -12.17 -4.05
N ARG A 8 2.20 -12.51 -2.77
CA ARG A 8 2.88 -13.65 -2.15
C ARG A 8 1.83 -14.65 -1.71
N HIS A 9 1.94 -15.87 -2.21
CA HIS A 9 0.96 -16.93 -1.95
C HIS A 9 -0.45 -16.55 -2.38
N CYS A 10 -0.59 -15.61 -3.31
CA CYS A 10 -1.87 -15.22 -3.90
C CYS A 10 -1.64 -14.58 -5.27
N HIS A 11 -2.69 -14.59 -6.07
CA HIS A 11 -2.68 -13.94 -7.38
C HIS A 11 -3.27 -12.54 -7.26
N VAL A 12 -2.61 -11.56 -7.87
CA VAL A 12 -3.12 -10.20 -7.98
C VAL A 12 -3.66 -10.03 -9.40
N SER A 13 -4.96 -9.83 -9.53
CA SER A 13 -5.59 -9.63 -10.83
C SER A 13 -5.21 -8.27 -11.42
N ASP A 14 -5.34 -8.14 -12.73
CA ASP A 14 -5.09 -6.86 -13.40
C ASP A 14 -6.04 -5.77 -12.91
N ASP A 15 -7.26 -6.15 -12.55
CA ASP A 15 -8.25 -5.23 -12.01
C ASP A 15 -7.81 -4.64 -10.65
N VAL A 16 -7.35 -5.49 -9.74
CA VAL A 16 -6.84 -5.04 -8.45
C VAL A 16 -5.60 -4.15 -8.65
N ARG A 17 -4.71 -4.55 -9.54
CA ARG A 17 -3.51 -3.79 -9.86
C ARG A 17 -3.86 -2.39 -10.36
N SER A 18 -4.80 -2.28 -11.30
CA SER A 18 -5.25 -1.00 -11.83
C SER A 18 -5.87 -0.13 -10.76
N GLN A 19 -6.70 -0.69 -9.89
CA GLN A 19 -7.33 0.06 -8.81
C GLN A 19 -6.29 0.61 -7.83
N VAL A 20 -5.30 -0.20 -7.48
CA VAL A 20 -4.21 0.22 -6.58
C VAL A 20 -3.41 1.35 -7.21
N GLU A 21 -3.02 1.21 -8.48
CA GLU A 21 -2.28 2.25 -9.19
C GLU A 21 -3.07 3.56 -9.26
N ASP A 22 -4.34 3.49 -9.63
CA ASP A 22 -5.18 4.68 -9.75
C ASP A 22 -5.32 5.41 -8.43
N ARG A 23 -5.49 4.68 -7.34
CA ARG A 23 -5.64 5.30 -6.01
C ARG A 23 -4.35 5.96 -5.54
N LEU A 24 -3.21 5.34 -5.76
CA LEU A 24 -1.92 5.91 -5.38
C LEU A 24 -1.59 7.13 -6.22
N LEU A 25 -1.82 7.07 -7.53
CA LEU A 25 -1.54 8.19 -8.43
C LEU A 25 -2.49 9.36 -8.23
N ALA A 26 -3.66 9.13 -7.65
CA ALA A 26 -4.62 10.20 -7.36
C ALA A 26 -4.20 11.09 -6.20
N VAL A 27 -3.24 10.67 -5.39
CA VAL A 27 -2.75 11.46 -4.26
C VAL A 27 -1.57 12.30 -4.72
N ASP A 28 -1.79 13.58 -4.95
CA ASP A 28 -0.78 14.50 -5.49
C ASP A 28 0.53 14.49 -4.70
N LYS A 29 0.43 14.46 -3.38
CA LYS A 29 1.61 14.47 -2.51
C LYS A 29 2.46 13.23 -2.69
N ILE A 30 1.82 12.08 -2.86
CA ILE A 30 2.53 10.82 -3.14
C ILE A 30 3.14 10.88 -4.51
N ARG A 31 2.36 11.27 -5.53
CA ARG A 31 2.82 11.32 -6.92
C ARG A 31 4.04 12.23 -7.11
N ASP A 32 4.02 13.40 -6.47
CA ASP A 32 5.05 14.42 -6.68
C ASP A 32 6.35 14.14 -5.92
N ARG A 33 6.29 13.40 -4.81
CA ARG A 33 7.45 13.21 -3.94
C ARG A 33 8.01 11.80 -3.94
N VAL A 34 7.18 10.84 -4.26
CA VAL A 34 7.54 9.43 -4.24
C VAL A 34 8.09 9.01 -5.59
N THR A 35 9.26 8.40 -5.61
CA THR A 35 9.87 7.88 -6.83
C THR A 35 9.35 6.49 -7.16
N ARG A 36 9.02 5.70 -6.13
CA ARG A 36 8.57 4.32 -6.30
C ARG A 36 7.61 3.92 -5.18
N ALA A 37 6.53 3.28 -5.53
CA ALA A 37 5.59 2.68 -4.60
C ALA A 37 5.56 1.16 -4.82
N GLU A 38 5.79 0.41 -3.77
CA GLU A 38 5.74 -1.06 -3.81
C GLU A 38 4.57 -1.52 -2.96
N VAL A 39 3.67 -2.30 -3.54
CA VAL A 39 2.50 -2.86 -2.87
C VAL A 39 2.57 -4.37 -2.92
N VAL A 40 2.61 -5.00 -1.77
CA VAL A 40 2.70 -6.46 -1.66
C VAL A 40 1.48 -6.98 -0.92
N PHE A 41 0.73 -7.86 -1.59
CA PHE A 41 -0.36 -8.60 -0.97
C PHE A 41 0.15 -9.98 -0.57
N THR A 42 -0.07 -10.36 0.67
CA THR A 42 0.34 -11.67 1.18
C THR A 42 -0.87 -12.40 1.74
N ALA A 43 -1.14 -13.59 1.21
CA ALA A 43 -2.18 -14.44 1.76
C ALA A 43 -1.60 -15.27 2.90
N GLN A 44 -2.29 -15.30 4.02
CA GLN A 44 -1.90 -16.06 5.20
C GLN A 44 -3.04 -16.97 5.62
N ASN A 45 -2.70 -18.18 5.99
CA ASN A 45 -3.69 -19.13 6.51
C ASN A 45 -3.68 -19.04 8.04
N VAL A 46 -4.44 -18.09 8.59
CA VAL A 46 -4.54 -17.87 10.01
C VAL A 46 -5.84 -18.48 10.50
N LYS A 47 -5.75 -19.62 11.20
CA LYS A 47 -6.93 -20.30 11.73
C LYS A 47 -7.63 -19.42 12.76
N GLY A 48 -8.95 -19.26 12.59
CA GLY A 48 -9.78 -18.51 13.53
C GLY A 48 -9.72 -17.00 13.39
N SER A 49 -8.96 -16.47 12.42
CA SER A 49 -8.85 -15.02 12.20
C SER A 49 -8.91 -14.70 10.72
N PRO A 50 -10.07 -14.90 10.06
CA PRO A 50 -10.19 -14.63 8.62
C PRO A 50 -9.95 -13.16 8.26
N ASP A 51 -10.16 -12.25 9.18
CA ASP A 51 -9.88 -10.83 9.00
C ASP A 51 -8.38 -10.51 8.86
N GLN A 52 -7.51 -11.48 9.11
CA GLN A 52 -6.07 -11.37 8.93
C GLN A 52 -5.56 -12.27 7.80
N ALA A 53 -6.45 -12.84 7.02
CA ALA A 53 -6.08 -13.77 5.95
C ALA A 53 -5.31 -13.09 4.82
N MET A 54 -5.49 -11.78 4.64
CA MET A 54 -4.81 -11.00 3.62
C MET A 54 -4.09 -9.82 4.27
N THR A 55 -2.81 -9.67 3.98
CA THR A 55 -2.00 -8.54 4.40
C THR A 55 -1.63 -7.71 3.18
N CYS A 56 -1.76 -6.40 3.28
CA CYS A 56 -1.25 -5.47 2.28
C CYS A 56 -0.16 -4.60 2.91
N GLU A 57 1.03 -4.62 2.33
CA GLU A 57 2.13 -3.75 2.74
C GLU A 57 2.42 -2.76 1.63
N ILE A 58 2.42 -1.48 1.96
CA ILE A 58 2.75 -0.41 1.02
C ILE A 58 4.06 0.22 1.47
N THR A 59 5.03 0.30 0.57
CA THR A 59 6.31 0.94 0.81
C THR A 59 6.48 2.07 -0.18
N LEU A 60 6.68 3.28 0.32
CA LEU A 60 6.94 4.46 -0.50
C LEU A 60 8.41 4.83 -0.39
N ARG A 61 9.08 4.92 -1.53
CA ARG A 61 10.47 5.36 -1.62
C ARG A 61 10.51 6.74 -2.26
N SER A 62 11.25 7.63 -1.63
CA SER A 62 11.45 8.99 -2.10
C SER A 62 12.91 9.36 -1.87
N ARG A 63 13.26 10.62 -2.06
CA ARG A 63 14.61 11.09 -1.73
C ARG A 63 14.86 11.17 -0.23
N GLY A 64 13.80 11.11 0.56
CA GLY A 64 13.86 11.13 2.02
C GLY A 64 13.68 9.74 2.61
N PRO A 65 13.19 9.66 3.86
CA PRO A 65 12.98 8.38 4.53
C PRO A 65 11.97 7.50 3.80
N VAL A 66 12.17 6.18 3.89
CA VAL A 66 11.21 5.21 3.40
C VAL A 66 10.00 5.17 4.33
N VAL A 67 8.80 5.24 3.77
CA VAL A 67 7.56 5.16 4.54
C VAL A 67 6.87 3.84 4.24
N ARG A 68 6.47 3.12 5.28
CA ARG A 68 5.78 1.84 5.17
C ARG A 68 4.50 1.86 5.98
N ALA A 69 3.50 1.16 5.47
CA ALA A 69 2.26 0.91 6.20
C ALA A 69 1.70 -0.45 5.83
N GLU A 70 1.04 -1.09 6.79
CA GLU A 70 0.40 -2.38 6.60
C GLU A 70 -1.08 -2.32 6.94
N GLY A 71 -1.86 -3.16 6.26
CA GLY A 71 -3.24 -3.38 6.58
C GLY A 71 -3.58 -4.86 6.49
N HIS A 72 -4.47 -5.32 7.35
CA HIS A 72 -4.93 -6.71 7.39
C HIS A 72 -6.42 -6.75 7.21
N ALA A 73 -6.91 -7.68 6.40
CA ALA A 73 -8.33 -7.88 6.18
C ALA A 73 -8.58 -9.24 5.54
N GLU A 74 -9.83 -9.57 5.32
CA GLU A 74 -10.21 -10.78 4.60
C GLU A 74 -10.04 -10.61 3.10
N ASP A 75 -10.26 -9.39 2.58
CA ASP A 75 -10.21 -9.05 1.17
C ASP A 75 -9.01 -8.13 0.85
N LYS A 76 -8.45 -8.27 -0.37
CA LYS A 76 -7.30 -7.49 -0.82
C LYS A 76 -7.56 -5.99 -0.77
N MET A 77 -8.68 -5.54 -1.34
CA MET A 77 -8.96 -4.11 -1.42
C MET A 77 -9.24 -3.50 -0.05
N VAL A 78 -9.85 -4.25 0.87
CA VAL A 78 -10.05 -3.79 2.25
C VAL A 78 -8.70 -3.71 2.97
N ALA A 79 -7.82 -4.69 2.78
CA ALA A 79 -6.47 -4.64 3.34
C ALA A 79 -5.69 -3.45 2.80
N PHE A 80 -5.80 -3.19 1.49
CA PHE A 80 -5.18 -2.03 0.86
C PHE A 80 -5.73 -0.72 1.43
N ASP A 81 -7.04 -0.60 1.60
CA ASP A 81 -7.64 0.61 2.14
C ASP A 81 -7.14 0.91 3.56
N LYS A 82 -6.99 -0.12 4.39
CA LYS A 82 -6.44 0.04 5.73
C LYS A 82 -4.98 0.45 5.70
N ALA A 83 -4.19 -0.15 4.82
CA ALA A 83 -2.78 0.21 4.65
C ALA A 83 -2.65 1.64 4.14
N ALA A 84 -3.47 2.03 3.16
CA ALA A 84 -3.47 3.37 2.59
C ALA A 84 -3.87 4.44 3.60
N ASP A 85 -4.82 4.13 4.48
CA ASP A 85 -5.22 5.05 5.55
C ASP A 85 -4.06 5.32 6.51
N ARG A 86 -3.36 4.29 6.92
CA ARG A 86 -2.17 4.43 7.77
C ARG A 86 -1.05 5.18 7.05
N LEU A 87 -0.90 4.92 5.76
CA LEU A 87 0.10 5.57 4.93
C LEU A 87 -0.14 7.08 4.86
N ARG A 88 -1.39 7.50 4.70
CA ARG A 88 -1.73 8.93 4.64
C ARG A 88 -1.31 9.66 5.90
N ARG A 89 -1.46 9.05 7.06
CA ARG A 89 -1.05 9.65 8.34
C ARG A 89 0.46 9.82 8.40
N ARG A 90 1.22 8.84 7.91
CA ARG A 90 2.68 8.89 7.87
C ARG A 90 3.19 9.83 6.80
N SER A 91 2.51 9.90 5.66
CA SER A 91 2.86 10.81 4.57
C SER A 91 2.65 12.27 4.96
N ALA A 92 1.67 12.57 5.80
CA ALA A 92 1.47 13.92 6.32
C ALA A 92 2.70 14.39 7.12
N ALA A 93 3.32 13.49 7.91
CA ALA A 93 4.55 13.79 8.62
C ALA A 93 5.70 14.08 7.66
N LEU A 94 5.81 13.32 6.56
CA LEU A 94 6.82 13.56 5.52
C LEU A 94 6.64 14.93 4.86
N THR A 95 5.42 15.37 4.65
CA THR A 95 5.13 16.65 4.02
C THR A 95 5.58 17.81 4.90
N ASN A 96 5.47 17.67 6.20
CA ASN A 96 5.93 18.68 7.14
C ASN A 96 7.45 18.76 7.23
N TRP A 97 8.14 17.72 6.83
CA TRP A 97 9.61 17.63 6.85
C TRP A 97 10.29 18.44 5.76
N VAL A 98 9.58 18.77 4.70
CA VAL A 98 10.14 19.31 3.47
C VAL A 98 9.97 20.84 3.41
N ARG A 99 9.69 21.45 4.49
CA ARG A 99 9.63 22.92 4.57
C ARG A 99 11.01 23.50 4.77
#